data_045ca275a50a15df74ae9618b17d3d3f
#
_entry.id   045ca275a50a15df74ae9618b17d3d3f
#
_cell.length_a   1.000
_cell.length_b   1.000
_cell.length_c   1.000
_cell.angle_alpha   90.00
_cell.angle_beta   90.00
_cell.angle_gamma   90.00
#
_symmetry.space_group_name_H-M   'P 1'
#
loop_
_entity.id
_entity.type
_entity.pdbx_description
1 polymer ?
#
loop_
_entity_poly.entity_id
_entity_poly.type
_entity_poly.pdbx_seq_one_letter_code
_entity_poly.pdbx_strand_id
1 'polypeptide(L)'
;MTKKHIPVLVVGLLIVLVALAGGAVYGINKLIPSRKQMDLTEYYGQNADGEAALILGTEKLEEKALISGEDVYLPLDVVNGYLNQRYYWDSENKKILYATPSSLTEEPASDKADGNVWLKDDTVYLKLDYVKKYTDIDSYIEQDPARVAIQYKFTNVETVTTKKDTVIRYRGGIKAPILSKLAKNTVLRLMNEGEDWDQVATDDGYIGYIQKKKVSAVDTTDYERDFKTESYTYLTMDEPVNLAWHQVTSTDANSYFADAVQNMTGVNVISPTWFSVTDNSGNISSLASGEYVMQAHEKGLKVWGLVDNFNENMNTKEVLSKTSSRQNLENQLITYALKAGLDGINVDFESLSEGVGIHFLQFLRELSIQCHANNLVLSVDNPVPEDFTSHYDRAEQGKVVDYVIIMGYDEHYVGSDAGSVASLPWVEQGVKDTLSEVAAQRTILAIPFYTRLWKTTDGGALTSEAIGMDQAQQTISDNGAETYWDKKTSQNYGTYEGDGATYQIWLEDSKSIAEKVKLIKKYKLAGVAEWKLGFENSGIWSVITENLS
;
A
#
# COMPACT_ATOMS: atom_id res chain seq x y z
N MET A 1 -97.02 5.24 15.83
CA MET A 1 -95.71 4.57 15.60
C MET A 1 -94.76 5.62 15.12
N THR A 2 -93.81 6.14 15.91
CA THR A 2 -92.64 6.85 15.38
C THR A 2 -91.88 7.66 16.46
N LYS A 3 -91.75 7.18 17.69
CA LYS A 3 -90.94 7.90 18.70
C LYS A 3 -89.81 7.04 19.35
N LYS A 4 -89.63 5.78 18.94
CA LYS A 4 -88.58 4.92 19.57
C LYS A 4 -87.26 4.71 18.73
N HIS A 5 -87.23 5.16 17.49
CA HIS A 5 -86.02 4.95 16.62
C HIS A 5 -85.09 6.18 16.55
N ILE A 6 -85.52 7.37 16.93
CA ILE A 6 -84.74 8.63 16.91
C ILE A 6 -83.53 8.53 17.85
N PRO A 7 -83.61 8.01 19.07
CA PRO A 7 -82.43 7.94 19.95
C PRO A 7 -81.38 6.94 19.47
N VAL A 8 -81.79 5.84 18.81
CA VAL A 8 -80.81 4.82 18.23
C VAL A 8 -80.11 5.40 17.04
N LEU A 9 -80.76 6.15 16.19
CA LEU A 9 -80.12 6.82 15.04
C LEU A 9 -79.14 7.92 15.48
N VAL A 10 -79.50 8.71 16.54
CA VAL A 10 -78.65 9.75 17.12
C VAL A 10 -77.41 9.13 17.77
N VAL A 11 -77.52 7.98 18.49
CA VAL A 11 -76.41 7.26 19.10
C VAL A 11 -75.53 6.64 17.99
N GLY A 12 -76.13 6.07 16.94
CA GLY A 12 -75.39 5.56 15.78
C GLY A 12 -74.58 6.65 15.07
N LEU A 13 -75.19 7.84 14.88
CA LEU A 13 -74.50 8.98 14.26
C LEU A 13 -73.34 9.51 15.13
N LEU A 14 -73.51 9.55 16.47
CA LEU A 14 -72.49 9.91 17.40
C LEU A 14 -71.31 8.92 17.40
N ILE A 15 -71.55 7.63 17.33
CA ILE A 15 -70.51 6.62 17.25
C ILE A 15 -69.72 6.76 15.93
N VAL A 16 -70.41 7.01 14.81
CA VAL A 16 -69.75 7.26 13.52
C VAL A 16 -68.92 8.53 13.54
N LEU A 17 -69.43 9.60 14.14
CA LEU A 17 -68.67 10.88 14.32
C LEU A 17 -67.47 10.70 15.20
N VAL A 18 -67.56 9.95 16.30
CA VAL A 18 -66.43 9.62 17.19
C VAL A 18 -65.41 8.74 16.46
N ALA A 19 -65.87 7.76 15.66
CA ALA A 19 -64.96 6.91 14.86
C ALA A 19 -64.27 7.73 13.77
N LEU A 20 -64.96 8.63 13.08
CA LEU A 20 -64.40 9.54 12.09
C LEU A 20 -63.43 10.55 12.72
N ALA A 21 -63.78 11.11 13.86
CA ALA A 21 -62.92 12.01 14.61
C ALA A 21 -61.68 11.27 15.14
N GLY A 22 -61.85 10.05 15.69
CA GLY A 22 -60.74 9.17 16.11
C GLY A 22 -59.84 8.77 14.93
N GLY A 23 -60.42 8.42 13.78
CA GLY A 23 -59.70 8.12 12.55
C GLY A 23 -58.96 9.34 12.00
N ALA A 24 -59.58 10.52 12.05
CA ALA A 24 -58.94 11.77 11.64
C ALA A 24 -57.80 12.16 12.59
N VAL A 25 -57.97 12.03 13.89
CA VAL A 25 -56.93 12.29 14.90
C VAL A 25 -55.78 11.30 14.74
N TYR A 26 -56.06 10.00 14.50
CA TYR A 26 -55.05 8.98 14.23
C TYR A 26 -54.28 9.27 12.93
N GLY A 27 -54.98 9.63 11.85
CA GLY A 27 -54.38 10.01 10.56
C GLY A 27 -53.52 11.28 10.68
N ILE A 28 -54.01 12.31 11.35
CA ILE A 28 -53.27 13.55 11.60
C ILE A 28 -52.04 13.27 12.45
N ASN A 29 -52.16 12.49 13.54
CA ASN A 29 -51.02 12.10 14.36
C ASN A 29 -49.95 11.35 13.58
N LYS A 30 -50.33 10.53 12.58
CA LYS A 30 -49.37 9.80 11.73
C LYS A 30 -48.57 10.75 10.84
N LEU A 31 -49.09 11.91 10.48
CA LEU A 31 -48.47 12.93 9.64
C LEU A 31 -47.66 13.98 10.40
N ILE A 32 -47.86 14.14 11.70
CA ILE A 32 -47.11 15.10 12.52
C ILE A 32 -45.74 14.56 12.84
N PRO A 33 -44.61 15.26 12.50
CA PRO A 33 -43.27 14.82 12.84
C PRO A 33 -43.05 14.72 14.36
N SER A 34 -42.31 13.68 14.76
CA SER A 34 -41.90 13.54 16.17
C SER A 34 -40.98 14.69 16.57
N ARG A 35 -41.17 15.19 17.81
CA ARG A 35 -40.30 16.17 18.47
C ARG A 35 -39.41 15.53 19.52
N LYS A 36 -39.51 14.19 19.69
CA LYS A 36 -38.67 13.44 20.63
C LYS A 36 -37.21 13.60 20.23
N GLN A 37 -36.36 14.01 21.16
CA GLN A 37 -34.91 14.00 20.99
C GLN A 37 -34.40 12.56 21.18
N MET A 38 -33.32 12.20 20.47
CA MET A 38 -32.58 10.99 20.75
C MET A 38 -31.80 11.18 22.05
N ASP A 39 -31.76 10.15 22.86
CA ASP A 39 -30.81 10.10 23.97
C ASP A 39 -29.38 9.90 23.37
N LEU A 40 -28.55 10.91 23.55
CA LEU A 40 -27.21 10.90 22.96
C LEU A 40 -26.27 9.91 23.66
N THR A 41 -26.53 9.61 24.94
CA THR A 41 -25.79 8.54 25.63
C THR A 41 -26.14 7.17 25.05
N GLU A 42 -27.41 6.93 24.72
CA GLU A 42 -27.85 5.74 24.01
C GLU A 42 -27.25 5.69 22.58
N TYR A 43 -27.17 6.86 21.91
CA TYR A 43 -26.70 6.96 20.53
C TYR A 43 -25.18 6.73 20.39
N TYR A 44 -24.37 7.41 21.23
CA TYR A 44 -22.90 7.26 21.19
C TYR A 44 -22.41 6.05 21.99
N GLY A 45 -23.22 5.48 22.85
CA GLY A 45 -22.88 4.43 23.81
C GLY A 45 -22.46 5.00 25.16
N GLN A 46 -22.47 4.13 26.17
CA GLN A 46 -21.91 4.46 27.48
C GLN A 46 -20.38 4.38 27.39
N ASN A 47 -19.71 5.47 27.72
CA ASN A 47 -18.27 5.53 27.84
C ASN A 47 -17.87 5.39 29.32
N ALA A 48 -16.75 4.72 29.60
CA ALA A 48 -16.14 4.74 30.92
C ALA A 48 -15.58 6.14 31.23
N ASP A 49 -15.18 6.37 32.49
CA ASP A 49 -14.58 7.64 32.86
C ASP A 49 -13.29 7.92 32.06
N GLY A 50 -13.23 9.07 31.45
CA GLY A 50 -12.13 9.47 30.56
C GLY A 50 -12.18 8.88 29.14
N GLU A 51 -13.21 8.08 28.79
CA GLU A 51 -13.42 7.60 27.41
C GLU A 51 -14.36 8.50 26.63
N ALA A 52 -14.19 8.57 25.32
CA ALA A 52 -15.07 9.27 24.38
C ALA A 52 -15.37 8.40 23.16
N ALA A 53 -16.61 8.49 22.66
CA ALA A 53 -16.96 7.88 21.39
C ALA A 53 -16.11 8.49 20.27
N LEU A 54 -15.57 7.65 19.38
CA LEU A 54 -14.72 8.07 18.28
C LEU A 54 -15.48 7.97 16.95
N ILE A 55 -15.53 9.07 16.24
CA ILE A 55 -16.17 9.18 14.93
C ILE A 55 -15.12 9.62 13.91
N LEU A 56 -14.90 8.82 12.87
CA LEU A 56 -14.00 9.15 11.77
C LEU A 56 -14.80 9.43 10.49
N GLY A 57 -14.82 10.70 10.08
CA GLY A 57 -15.58 11.13 8.92
C GLY A 57 -17.07 10.79 9.06
N THR A 58 -17.49 9.71 8.44
CA THR A 58 -18.87 9.23 8.40
C THR A 58 -19.08 7.92 9.16
N GLU A 59 -18.10 7.47 9.94
CA GLU A 59 -18.14 6.19 10.66
C GLU A 59 -17.95 6.39 12.16
N LYS A 60 -18.79 5.71 12.97
CA LYS A 60 -18.60 5.60 14.41
C LYS A 60 -17.87 4.31 14.71
N LEU A 61 -16.67 4.42 15.27
CA LEU A 61 -15.82 3.27 15.59
C LEU A 61 -16.25 2.60 16.90
N GLU A 62 -15.84 1.34 17.07
CA GLU A 62 -15.96 0.61 18.34
C GLU A 62 -14.89 1.09 19.33
N GLU A 63 -13.70 1.41 18.84
CA GLU A 63 -12.59 1.95 19.60
C GLU A 63 -12.98 3.32 20.21
N LYS A 64 -12.32 3.65 21.32
CA LYS A 64 -12.57 4.87 22.05
C LYS A 64 -11.35 5.78 22.04
N ALA A 65 -11.60 7.07 21.92
CA ALA A 65 -10.60 8.06 22.30
C ALA A 65 -10.55 8.18 23.83
N LEU A 66 -9.41 8.62 24.36
CA LEU A 66 -9.27 8.97 25.77
C LEU A 66 -9.19 10.49 25.91
N ILE A 67 -9.83 11.01 26.96
CA ILE A 67 -9.80 12.44 27.34
C ILE A 67 -9.17 12.54 28.72
N SER A 68 -8.13 13.37 28.84
CA SER A 68 -7.47 13.69 30.11
C SER A 68 -7.33 15.20 30.23
N GLY A 69 -8.20 15.85 31.02
CA GLY A 69 -8.31 17.30 31.06
C GLY A 69 -8.75 17.86 29.70
N GLU A 70 -7.91 18.68 29.08
CA GLU A 70 -8.14 19.25 27.74
C GLU A 70 -7.52 18.37 26.63
N ASP A 71 -6.67 17.41 26.97
CA ASP A 71 -5.94 16.56 26.03
C ASP A 71 -6.78 15.37 25.58
N VAL A 72 -6.72 15.09 24.29
CA VAL A 72 -7.36 13.93 23.65
C VAL A 72 -6.29 13.00 23.11
N TYR A 73 -6.51 11.70 23.28
CA TYR A 73 -5.61 10.65 22.84
C TYR A 73 -6.36 9.64 21.98
N LEU A 74 -5.78 9.28 20.85
CA LEU A 74 -6.32 8.32 19.88
C LEU A 74 -5.55 7.01 19.95
N PRO A 75 -6.22 5.84 19.86
CA PRO A 75 -5.51 4.56 19.75
C PRO A 75 -4.58 4.57 18.53
N LEU A 76 -3.35 4.06 18.70
CA LEU A 76 -2.36 3.98 17.62
C LEU A 76 -2.89 3.20 16.41
N ASP A 77 -3.59 2.09 16.64
CA ASP A 77 -4.14 1.27 15.57
C ASP A 77 -5.17 2.02 14.72
N VAL A 78 -5.97 2.90 15.35
CA VAL A 78 -6.89 3.78 14.63
C VAL A 78 -6.13 4.82 13.82
N VAL A 79 -5.09 5.43 14.39
CA VAL A 79 -4.26 6.41 13.68
C VAL A 79 -3.58 5.77 12.48
N ASN A 80 -2.95 4.61 12.66
CA ASN A 80 -2.26 3.91 11.57
C ASN A 80 -3.23 3.31 10.54
N GLY A 81 -4.39 2.81 10.97
CA GLY A 81 -5.34 2.17 10.06
C GLY A 81 -6.15 3.14 9.21
N TYR A 82 -6.40 4.37 9.69
CA TYR A 82 -7.32 5.29 9.01
C TYR A 82 -6.71 6.65 8.64
N LEU A 83 -5.68 7.10 9.35
CA LEU A 83 -5.21 8.47 9.24
C LEU A 83 -3.80 8.56 8.65
N ASN A 84 -2.81 7.92 9.31
CA ASN A 84 -1.41 8.00 8.90
C ASN A 84 -0.61 6.82 9.47
N GLN A 85 -0.24 5.88 8.64
CA GLN A 85 0.44 4.62 9.03
C GLN A 85 1.94 4.76 9.34
N ARG A 86 2.45 5.98 9.51
CA ARG A 86 3.88 6.21 9.74
C ARG A 86 4.27 6.25 11.21
N TYR A 87 3.33 6.19 12.13
CA TYR A 87 3.61 6.14 13.56
C TYR A 87 4.02 4.72 13.94
N TYR A 88 5.33 4.45 13.93
CA TYR A 88 5.85 3.13 14.21
C TYR A 88 6.08 2.94 15.72
N TRP A 89 5.48 1.91 16.30
CA TRP A 89 5.68 1.55 17.70
C TRP A 89 6.94 0.72 17.88
N ASP A 90 7.98 1.32 18.49
CA ASP A 90 9.18 0.64 18.97
C ASP A 90 8.90 0.02 20.34
N SER A 91 8.52 -1.25 20.34
CA SER A 91 8.20 -1.98 21.56
C SER A 91 9.44 -2.28 22.43
N GLU A 92 10.64 -2.32 21.81
CA GLU A 92 11.91 -2.54 22.53
C GLU A 92 12.23 -1.36 23.46
N ASN A 93 12.05 -0.14 22.97
CA ASN A 93 12.39 1.08 23.70
C ASN A 93 11.17 1.87 24.21
N LYS A 94 9.95 1.34 23.98
CA LYS A 94 8.68 1.96 24.39
C LYS A 94 8.56 3.41 23.92
N LYS A 95 8.67 3.62 22.62
CA LYS A 95 8.57 4.94 22.00
C LYS A 95 7.90 4.84 20.62
N ILE A 96 7.38 5.96 20.14
CA ILE A 96 6.98 6.11 18.74
C ILE A 96 8.17 6.63 17.95
N LEU A 97 8.43 5.97 16.81
CA LEU A 97 9.31 6.46 15.76
C LEU A 97 8.45 7.04 14.62
N TYR A 98 8.75 8.25 14.19
CA TYR A 98 8.12 8.87 13.04
C TYR A 98 9.18 9.37 12.07
N ALA A 99 9.24 8.74 10.89
CA ALA A 99 10.19 9.10 9.84
C ALA A 99 9.60 10.22 8.96
N THR A 100 10.26 11.37 8.97
CA THR A 100 10.07 12.43 7.99
C THR A 100 10.96 12.19 6.76
N PRO A 101 10.86 12.94 5.67
CA PRO A 101 11.74 12.77 4.51
C PRO A 101 13.25 12.88 4.81
N SER A 102 13.63 13.52 5.91
CA SER A 102 15.04 13.81 6.21
C SER A 102 15.48 13.51 7.65
N SER A 103 14.57 13.06 8.51
CA SER A 103 14.90 12.80 9.91
C SER A 103 13.94 11.80 10.55
N LEU A 104 14.48 11.04 11.51
CA LEU A 104 13.69 10.19 12.40
C LEU A 104 13.41 10.96 13.69
N THR A 105 12.12 11.11 14.04
CA THR A 105 11.71 11.68 15.33
C THR A 105 11.33 10.56 16.28
N GLU A 106 11.61 10.76 17.57
CA GLU A 106 11.33 9.80 18.62
C GLU A 106 10.51 10.44 19.73
N GLU A 107 9.41 9.78 20.11
CA GLU A 107 8.55 10.25 21.20
C GLU A 107 8.41 9.13 22.25
N PRO A 108 8.98 9.28 23.43
CA PRO A 108 8.89 8.27 24.48
C PRO A 108 7.46 8.15 25.00
N ALA A 109 7.06 6.91 25.29
CA ALA A 109 5.80 6.65 25.93
C ALA A 109 5.89 6.87 27.45
N SER A 110 4.80 7.42 28.02
CA SER A 110 4.57 7.56 29.46
C SER A 110 3.43 6.65 29.88
N ASP A 111 3.43 6.21 31.14
CA ASP A 111 2.29 5.53 31.77
C ASP A 111 1.19 6.52 32.22
N LYS A 112 1.37 7.81 31.94
CA LYS A 112 0.45 8.90 32.25
C LYS A 112 0.12 9.71 31.00
N ALA A 113 -1.02 10.41 31.06
CA ALA A 113 -1.45 11.33 30.02
C ALA A 113 -0.73 12.70 30.15
N ASP A 114 0.61 12.70 30.11
CA ASP A 114 1.46 13.90 30.28
C ASP A 114 2.41 14.17 29.12
N GLY A 115 2.36 13.33 28.06
CA GLY A 115 3.19 13.44 26.86
C GLY A 115 2.42 13.23 25.57
N ASN A 116 3.15 13.09 24.47
CA ASN A 116 2.57 12.82 23.15
C ASN A 116 2.14 11.35 22.98
N VAL A 117 2.72 10.45 23.77
CA VAL A 117 2.46 9.00 23.70
C VAL A 117 2.09 8.49 25.09
N TRP A 118 0.90 7.96 25.23
CA TRP A 118 0.41 7.37 26.47
C TRP A 118 0.24 5.85 26.30
N LEU A 119 0.98 5.07 27.10
CA LEU A 119 0.84 3.63 27.19
C LEU A 119 -0.10 3.29 28.36
N LYS A 120 -1.30 2.86 28.05
CA LYS A 120 -2.33 2.52 29.04
C LYS A 120 -2.86 1.11 28.76
N ASP A 121 -2.81 0.23 29.77
CA ASP A 121 -3.31 -1.15 29.70
C ASP A 121 -2.82 -1.87 28.42
N ASP A 122 -1.51 -1.79 28.15
CA ASP A 122 -0.81 -2.33 26.98
C ASP A 122 -1.26 -1.74 25.61
N THR A 123 -2.11 -0.74 25.63
CA THR A 123 -2.54 -0.02 24.42
C THR A 123 -1.79 1.31 24.30
N VAL A 124 -1.29 1.58 23.10
CA VAL A 124 -0.58 2.82 22.79
C VAL A 124 -1.59 3.84 22.27
N TYR A 125 -1.57 5.02 22.87
CA TYR A 125 -2.39 6.15 22.46
C TYR A 125 -1.51 7.33 22.07
N LEU A 126 -1.89 8.03 21.01
CA LEU A 126 -1.23 9.24 20.53
C LEU A 126 -2.06 10.48 20.85
N LYS A 127 -1.41 11.52 21.39
CA LYS A 127 -2.06 12.81 21.60
C LYS A 127 -2.57 13.38 20.28
N LEU A 128 -3.79 13.84 20.22
CA LEU A 128 -4.41 14.35 19.00
C LEU A 128 -3.61 15.49 18.35
N ASP A 129 -3.04 16.38 19.15
CA ASP A 129 -2.20 17.48 18.65
C ASP A 129 -0.89 16.98 18.03
N TYR A 130 -0.32 15.88 18.55
CA TYR A 130 0.81 15.22 17.94
C TYR A 130 0.44 14.57 16.60
N VAL A 131 -0.74 13.97 16.51
CA VAL A 131 -1.25 13.42 15.24
C VAL A 131 -1.48 14.54 14.22
N LYS A 132 -2.08 15.67 14.62
CA LYS A 132 -2.30 16.85 13.75
C LYS A 132 -1.02 17.46 13.20
N LYS A 133 0.10 17.30 13.89
CA LYS A 133 1.40 17.82 13.42
C LYS A 133 1.82 17.20 12.08
N TYR A 134 1.49 15.94 11.84
CA TYR A 134 1.93 15.17 10.68
C TYR A 134 0.77 14.63 9.82
N THR A 135 -0.47 14.97 10.17
CA THR A 135 -1.64 14.42 9.50
C THR A 135 -2.68 15.51 9.28
N ASP A 136 -3.15 15.65 8.04
CA ASP A 136 -4.19 16.61 7.69
C ASP A 136 -5.55 16.14 8.20
N ILE A 137 -5.93 16.62 9.38
CA ILE A 137 -7.19 16.29 10.04
C ILE A 137 -7.80 17.51 10.72
N ASP A 138 -9.14 17.58 10.75
CA ASP A 138 -9.89 18.45 11.64
C ASP A 138 -10.53 17.63 12.74
N SER A 139 -10.79 18.23 13.91
CA SER A 139 -11.43 17.55 15.00
C SER A 139 -12.45 18.42 15.72
N TYR A 140 -13.51 17.79 16.17
CA TYR A 140 -14.51 18.34 17.07
C TYR A 140 -14.57 17.50 18.34
N ILE A 141 -14.51 18.13 19.50
CA ILE A 141 -14.48 17.47 20.80
C ILE A 141 -15.67 17.97 21.62
N GLU A 142 -16.44 17.05 22.20
CA GLU A 142 -17.57 17.33 23.09
C GLU A 142 -17.43 16.49 24.35
N GLN A 143 -17.71 17.08 25.48
CA GLN A 143 -17.57 16.45 26.79
C GLN A 143 -18.84 15.72 27.28
N ASP A 144 -20.04 16.16 26.83
CA ASP A 144 -21.32 15.61 27.29
C ASP A 144 -22.34 15.46 26.13
N PRO A 145 -22.57 14.21 25.65
CA PRO A 145 -21.79 13.00 25.91
C PRO A 145 -20.43 13.07 25.24
N ALA A 146 -19.43 12.52 25.92
CA ALA A 146 -18.04 12.56 25.48
C ALA A 146 -17.88 11.90 24.10
N ARG A 147 -17.42 12.69 23.12
CA ARG A 147 -17.13 12.25 21.75
C ARG A 147 -16.03 13.06 21.09
N VAL A 148 -15.33 12.41 20.21
CA VAL A 148 -14.30 13.00 19.33
C VAL A 148 -14.67 12.66 17.89
N ALA A 149 -14.96 13.67 17.09
CA ALA A 149 -15.21 13.52 15.65
C ALA A 149 -14.00 14.06 14.88
N ILE A 150 -13.46 13.26 13.96
CA ILE A 150 -12.29 13.59 13.16
C ILE A 150 -12.67 13.55 11.69
N GLN A 151 -12.36 14.61 10.97
CA GLN A 151 -12.46 14.71 9.53
C GLN A 151 -11.07 14.59 8.91
N TYR A 152 -10.93 13.72 7.89
CA TYR A 152 -9.65 13.42 7.23
C TYR A 152 -9.74 13.32 5.70
N LYS A 153 -10.96 13.51 5.15
CA LYS A 153 -11.19 13.58 3.69
C LYS A 153 -11.71 14.97 3.35
N PHE A 154 -10.95 15.68 2.52
CA PHE A 154 -11.20 17.10 2.23
C PHE A 154 -11.35 17.41 0.75
N THR A 155 -11.08 16.46 -0.13
CA THR A 155 -11.21 16.59 -1.58
C THR A 155 -12.27 15.64 -2.13
N ASN A 156 -12.99 16.07 -3.16
CA ASN A 156 -14.07 15.30 -3.80
C ASN A 156 -15.13 14.77 -2.80
N VAL A 157 -15.45 15.56 -1.77
CA VAL A 157 -16.43 15.17 -0.74
C VAL A 157 -17.83 15.42 -1.26
N GLU A 158 -18.64 14.37 -1.37
CA GLU A 158 -20.07 14.53 -1.67
C GLU A 158 -20.80 15.20 -0.52
N THR A 159 -21.50 16.27 -0.82
CA THR A 159 -22.20 17.10 0.17
C THR A 159 -23.61 17.46 -0.26
N VAL A 160 -24.43 17.79 0.72
CA VAL A 160 -25.74 18.43 0.54
C VAL A 160 -25.88 19.60 1.51
N THR A 161 -26.55 20.67 1.09
CA THR A 161 -26.74 21.88 1.90
C THR A 161 -28.20 22.06 2.30
N THR A 162 -28.45 22.37 3.55
CA THR A 162 -29.81 22.61 4.06
C THR A 162 -30.44 23.87 3.44
N LYS A 163 -31.65 23.74 2.89
CA LYS A 163 -32.41 24.88 2.28
C LYS A 163 -33.08 25.76 3.31
N LYS A 164 -33.30 25.26 4.53
CA LYS A 164 -33.94 25.92 5.67
C LYS A 164 -33.60 25.21 6.95
N ASP A 165 -33.90 25.82 8.10
CA ASP A 165 -33.81 25.17 9.40
C ASP A 165 -34.52 23.81 9.39
N THR A 166 -33.84 22.79 9.83
CA THR A 166 -34.31 21.42 9.78
C THR A 166 -33.67 20.55 10.89
N VAL A 167 -33.82 19.24 10.79
CA VAL A 167 -33.29 18.30 11.77
C VAL A 167 -32.69 17.07 11.07
N ILE A 168 -31.61 16.52 11.62
CA ILE A 168 -31.16 15.16 11.38
C ILE A 168 -31.89 14.23 12.35
N ARG A 169 -32.32 13.06 11.88
CA ARG A 169 -32.99 12.03 12.65
C ARG A 169 -32.17 10.76 12.72
N TYR A 170 -32.38 10.00 13.79
CA TYR A 170 -31.67 8.73 14.02
C TYR A 170 -31.85 7.70 12.87
N ARG A 171 -33.03 7.73 12.22
CA ARG A 171 -33.33 6.88 11.02
C ARG A 171 -34.29 7.60 10.10
N GLY A 172 -34.39 7.13 8.87
CA GLY A 172 -35.33 7.67 7.90
C GLY A 172 -36.80 7.56 8.38
N GLY A 173 -37.49 8.71 8.43
CA GLY A 173 -38.88 8.78 8.84
C GLY A 173 -39.17 9.90 9.82
N ILE A 174 -40.34 10.56 9.60
CA ILE A 174 -40.77 11.73 10.42
C ILE A 174 -41.05 11.38 11.89
N LYS A 175 -41.22 10.11 12.23
CA LYS A 175 -41.46 9.63 13.59
C LYS A 175 -40.17 9.26 14.35
N ALA A 176 -39.03 9.14 13.65
CA ALA A 176 -37.76 8.86 14.29
C ALA A 176 -37.34 10.01 15.24
N PRO A 177 -36.63 9.70 16.33
CA PRO A 177 -36.08 10.73 17.22
C PRO A 177 -35.13 11.68 16.46
N ILE A 178 -35.06 12.91 16.94
CA ILE A 178 -34.19 13.96 16.43
C ILE A 178 -32.80 13.78 17.06
N LEU A 179 -31.73 13.69 16.23
CA LEU A 179 -30.36 13.71 16.67
C LEU A 179 -29.83 15.12 16.88
N SER A 180 -30.01 15.98 15.88
CA SER A 180 -29.55 17.37 15.93
C SER A 180 -30.46 18.29 15.15
N LYS A 181 -30.44 19.58 15.51
CA LYS A 181 -31.09 20.67 14.78
C LYS A 181 -30.06 21.37 13.92
N LEU A 182 -30.44 21.64 12.69
CA LEU A 182 -29.56 22.27 11.68
C LEU A 182 -30.13 23.61 11.25
N ALA A 183 -29.30 24.61 11.18
CA ALA A 183 -29.63 25.89 10.57
C ALA A 183 -29.71 25.78 9.03
N LYS A 184 -30.33 26.76 8.40
CA LYS A 184 -30.25 26.96 6.95
C LYS A 184 -28.80 27.15 6.53
N ASN A 185 -28.44 26.65 5.34
CA ASN A 185 -27.10 26.69 4.74
C ASN A 185 -26.03 25.84 5.49
N THR A 186 -26.44 24.89 6.33
CA THR A 186 -25.50 23.92 6.89
C THR A 186 -25.11 22.92 5.80
N VAL A 187 -23.81 22.75 5.55
CA VAL A 187 -23.24 21.73 4.68
C VAL A 187 -23.14 20.41 5.45
N LEU A 188 -23.51 19.31 4.82
CA LEU A 188 -23.50 17.98 5.39
C LEU A 188 -22.78 17.04 4.43
N ARG A 189 -21.97 16.13 4.95
CA ARG A 189 -21.35 15.05 4.16
C ARG A 189 -22.42 14.03 3.81
N LEU A 190 -22.57 13.73 2.52
CA LEU A 190 -23.50 12.72 2.03
C LEU A 190 -22.86 11.35 2.16
N MET A 191 -23.58 10.41 2.76
CA MET A 191 -23.14 9.01 2.87
C MET A 191 -23.88 8.12 1.88
N ASN A 192 -25.20 8.35 1.77
CA ASN A 192 -26.06 7.58 0.88
C ASN A 192 -27.27 8.42 0.45
N GLU A 193 -27.50 8.47 -0.85
CA GLU A 193 -28.68 9.13 -1.43
C GLU A 193 -29.86 8.16 -1.45
N GLY A 194 -30.93 8.52 -0.74
CA GLY A 194 -32.15 7.73 -0.70
C GLY A 194 -33.29 8.32 -1.55
N GLU A 195 -34.43 7.66 -1.58
CA GLU A 195 -35.61 8.14 -2.30
C GLU A 195 -36.20 9.39 -1.62
N ASP A 196 -36.53 9.31 -0.32
CA ASP A 196 -37.12 10.38 0.47
C ASP A 196 -36.19 10.96 1.56
N TRP A 197 -35.18 10.18 1.96
CA TRP A 197 -34.28 10.46 3.06
C TRP A 197 -32.86 10.14 2.67
N ASP A 198 -31.98 11.13 2.76
CA ASP A 198 -30.54 10.95 2.58
C ASP A 198 -29.88 10.65 3.91
N GLN A 199 -28.90 9.73 3.91
CA GLN A 199 -28.03 9.50 5.06
C GLN A 199 -26.87 10.48 5.00
N VAL A 200 -26.65 11.19 6.09
CA VAL A 200 -25.66 12.28 6.15
C VAL A 200 -24.90 12.28 7.47
N ALA A 201 -23.71 12.88 7.45
CA ALA A 201 -22.92 13.16 8.64
C ALA A 201 -22.66 14.66 8.78
N THR A 202 -22.55 15.12 10.03
CA THR A 202 -22.08 16.47 10.39
C THR A 202 -20.64 16.41 10.85
N ASP A 203 -19.91 17.54 10.76
CA ASP A 203 -18.52 17.59 11.20
C ASP A 203 -18.36 17.40 12.72
N ASP A 204 -19.40 17.64 13.51
CA ASP A 204 -19.46 17.40 14.96
C ASP A 204 -19.91 15.99 15.35
N GLY A 205 -19.97 15.05 14.36
CA GLY A 205 -20.10 13.62 14.58
C GLY A 205 -21.52 13.06 14.67
N TYR A 206 -22.56 13.81 14.25
CA TYR A 206 -23.89 13.21 14.09
C TYR A 206 -24.01 12.51 12.74
N ILE A 207 -24.34 11.23 12.77
CA ILE A 207 -24.62 10.40 11.60
C ILE A 207 -26.11 10.02 11.62
N GLY A 208 -26.87 10.41 10.62
CA GLY A 208 -28.31 10.16 10.60
C GLY A 208 -28.97 10.50 9.27
N TYR A 209 -30.27 10.77 9.31
CA TYR A 209 -31.07 10.92 8.12
C TYR A 209 -31.73 12.29 8.04
N ILE A 210 -31.70 12.89 6.86
CA ILE A 210 -32.35 14.14 6.53
C ILE A 210 -33.34 13.96 5.39
N GLN A 211 -34.47 14.72 5.39
CA GLN A 211 -35.40 14.65 4.26
C GLN A 211 -34.76 15.26 3.00
N LYS A 212 -34.72 14.50 1.90
CA LYS A 212 -34.19 14.92 0.62
C LYS A 212 -34.72 16.27 0.13
N LYS A 213 -36.02 16.51 0.26
CA LYS A 213 -36.67 17.81 -0.11
C LYS A 213 -36.16 19.02 0.68
N LYS A 214 -35.46 18.82 1.79
CA LYS A 214 -34.94 19.90 2.67
C LYS A 214 -33.51 20.27 2.42
N VAL A 215 -32.81 19.51 1.56
CA VAL A 215 -31.44 19.77 1.16
C VAL A 215 -31.33 20.10 -0.34
N SER A 216 -30.18 20.62 -0.75
CA SER A 216 -29.83 20.86 -2.16
C SER A 216 -29.76 19.56 -2.97
N ALA A 217 -29.51 19.64 -4.25
CA ALA A 217 -28.92 18.54 -5.01
C ALA A 217 -27.54 18.20 -4.42
N VAL A 218 -27.05 16.99 -4.72
CA VAL A 218 -25.70 16.58 -4.35
C VAL A 218 -24.68 17.48 -5.06
N ASP A 219 -23.66 17.88 -4.35
CA ASP A 219 -22.55 18.67 -4.83
C ASP A 219 -21.24 18.01 -4.40
N THR A 220 -20.15 18.28 -5.10
CA THR A 220 -18.82 17.84 -4.73
C THR A 220 -18.03 19.03 -4.19
N THR A 221 -17.53 18.90 -2.98
CA THR A 221 -16.85 19.99 -2.25
C THR A 221 -15.38 19.64 -2.03
N ASP A 222 -14.51 20.58 -2.37
CA ASP A 222 -13.12 20.60 -1.96
C ASP A 222 -12.97 21.64 -0.84
N TYR A 223 -12.46 21.21 0.31
CA TYR A 223 -12.21 22.10 1.45
C TYR A 223 -10.79 22.68 1.36
N GLU A 224 -10.68 24.00 1.54
CA GLU A 224 -9.36 24.64 1.65
C GLU A 224 -8.63 24.16 2.91
N ARG A 225 -7.34 23.79 2.76
CA ARG A 225 -6.50 23.27 3.84
C ARG A 225 -5.24 24.12 3.99
N ASP A 226 -4.88 24.41 5.23
CA ASP A 226 -3.60 25.06 5.59
C ASP A 226 -2.57 24.03 6.09
N PHE A 227 -2.74 22.76 5.76
CA PHE A 227 -1.82 21.70 6.11
C PHE A 227 -0.70 21.61 5.08
N LYS A 228 0.56 21.62 5.54
CA LYS A 228 1.72 21.42 4.69
C LYS A 228 2.07 19.94 4.65
N THR A 229 1.73 19.30 3.55
CA THR A 229 2.15 17.92 3.29
C THR A 229 3.69 17.86 3.20
N GLU A 230 4.29 16.85 3.80
CA GLU A 230 5.72 16.56 3.66
C GLU A 230 6.06 16.28 2.21
N SER A 231 7.19 16.86 1.76
CA SER A 231 7.68 16.71 0.39
C SER A 231 8.94 15.86 0.38
N TYR A 232 8.89 14.73 -0.33
CA TYR A 232 10.06 13.89 -0.58
C TYR A 232 10.84 14.41 -1.78
N THR A 233 12.15 14.28 -1.73
CA THR A 233 13.06 14.47 -2.85
C THR A 233 13.66 13.11 -3.22
N TYR A 234 13.97 12.91 -4.49
CA TYR A 234 14.44 11.62 -4.99
C TYR A 234 15.74 11.78 -5.76
N LEU A 235 16.66 10.84 -5.58
CA LEU A 235 17.92 10.74 -6.30
C LEU A 235 17.71 9.93 -7.58
N THR A 236 17.01 10.52 -8.55
CA THR A 236 16.73 9.86 -9.83
C THR A 236 17.77 10.21 -10.88
N MET A 237 17.99 9.28 -11.81
CA MET A 237 18.86 9.51 -12.97
C MET A 237 18.13 10.36 -14.03
N ASP A 238 18.89 11.16 -14.78
CA ASP A 238 18.34 11.96 -15.89
C ASP A 238 17.99 11.09 -17.12
N GLU A 239 18.66 9.95 -17.27
CA GLU A 239 18.43 8.98 -18.34
C GLU A 239 17.66 7.76 -17.81
N PRO A 240 16.92 7.03 -18.66
CA PRO A 240 16.30 5.79 -18.24
C PRO A 240 17.32 4.84 -17.62
N VAL A 241 16.96 4.25 -16.48
CA VAL A 241 17.78 3.23 -15.82
C VAL A 241 17.80 1.98 -16.70
N ASN A 242 18.99 1.45 -16.94
CA ASN A 242 19.20 0.13 -17.49
C ASN A 242 20.15 -0.59 -16.53
N LEU A 243 19.57 -1.44 -15.65
CA LEU A 243 20.25 -2.07 -14.54
C LEU A 243 20.47 -3.55 -14.83
N ALA A 244 21.73 -4.01 -14.70
CA ALA A 244 22.03 -5.43 -14.76
C ALA A 244 22.45 -5.96 -13.39
N TRP A 245 21.76 -7.00 -12.88
CA TRP A 245 22.21 -7.70 -11.69
C TRP A 245 23.39 -8.63 -11.99
N HIS A 246 24.43 -8.51 -11.17
CA HIS A 246 25.62 -9.37 -11.24
C HIS A 246 25.68 -10.27 -10.01
N GLN A 247 25.40 -11.55 -10.17
CA GLN A 247 25.50 -12.51 -9.08
C GLN A 247 26.97 -12.76 -8.72
N VAL A 248 27.41 -12.18 -7.61
CA VAL A 248 28.75 -12.34 -7.03
C VAL A 248 28.65 -13.30 -5.85
N THR A 249 29.31 -14.46 -5.93
CA THR A 249 29.20 -15.53 -4.93
C THR A 249 30.41 -15.64 -4.00
N SER A 250 31.49 -14.92 -4.30
CA SER A 250 32.70 -14.87 -3.47
C SER A 250 33.49 -13.58 -3.71
N THR A 251 34.39 -13.24 -2.80
CA THR A 251 35.32 -12.11 -3.00
C THR A 251 36.16 -12.23 -4.26
N ASP A 252 36.59 -13.45 -4.60
CA ASP A 252 37.38 -13.69 -5.80
C ASP A 252 36.57 -13.49 -7.11
N ALA A 253 35.25 -13.68 -7.05
CA ALA A 253 34.36 -13.45 -8.19
C ALA A 253 34.36 -11.99 -8.65
N ASN A 254 34.68 -11.04 -7.78
CA ASN A 254 34.79 -9.63 -8.15
C ASN A 254 35.90 -9.40 -9.23
N SER A 255 36.94 -10.22 -9.27
CA SER A 255 38.03 -10.09 -10.25
C SER A 255 37.57 -10.38 -11.69
N TYR A 256 36.46 -11.07 -11.87
CA TYR A 256 35.87 -11.39 -13.20
C TYR A 256 34.95 -10.30 -13.73
N PHE A 257 34.87 -9.14 -13.06
CA PHE A 257 34.03 -8.03 -13.50
C PHE A 257 34.22 -7.63 -14.95
N ALA A 258 35.49 -7.48 -15.38
CA ALA A 258 35.82 -7.07 -16.74
C ALA A 258 35.29 -8.07 -17.80
N ASP A 259 35.36 -9.35 -17.51
CA ASP A 259 34.85 -10.42 -18.39
C ASP A 259 33.30 -10.43 -18.38
N ALA A 260 32.68 -10.26 -17.21
CA ALA A 260 31.23 -10.25 -17.09
C ALA A 260 30.57 -9.11 -17.89
N VAL A 261 31.21 -7.96 -17.99
CA VAL A 261 30.66 -6.78 -18.68
C VAL A 261 31.21 -6.55 -20.10
N GLN A 262 32.04 -7.45 -20.62
CA GLN A 262 32.77 -7.22 -21.90
C GLN A 262 31.83 -7.00 -23.10
N ASN A 263 30.68 -7.68 -23.13
CA ASN A 263 29.70 -7.63 -24.22
C ASN A 263 28.47 -6.74 -23.87
N MET A 264 28.47 -6.17 -22.68
CA MET A 264 27.37 -5.36 -22.18
C MET A 264 27.39 -3.97 -22.82
N THR A 265 26.25 -3.54 -23.37
CA THR A 265 26.11 -2.20 -23.97
C THR A 265 24.80 -1.56 -23.54
N GLY A 266 24.82 -0.23 -23.32
CA GLY A 266 23.62 0.54 -22.97
C GLY A 266 23.20 0.41 -21.50
N VAL A 267 23.81 -0.46 -20.70
CA VAL A 267 23.64 -0.54 -19.25
C VAL A 267 24.31 0.67 -18.61
N ASN A 268 23.66 1.29 -17.64
CA ASN A 268 24.19 2.42 -16.87
C ASN A 268 24.25 2.17 -15.37
N VAL A 269 23.63 1.07 -14.89
CA VAL A 269 23.69 0.64 -13.48
C VAL A 269 24.05 -0.84 -13.42
N ILE A 270 24.98 -1.21 -12.55
CA ILE A 270 25.24 -2.61 -12.21
C ILE A 270 24.94 -2.83 -10.72
N SER A 271 24.20 -3.92 -10.41
CA SER A 271 23.84 -4.25 -9.04
C SER A 271 24.41 -5.61 -8.65
N PRO A 272 25.59 -5.63 -8.01
CA PRO A 272 26.20 -6.87 -7.53
C PRO A 272 25.53 -7.37 -6.24
N THR A 273 25.33 -8.69 -6.12
CA THR A 273 24.75 -9.35 -4.93
C THR A 273 25.79 -9.46 -3.82
N TRP A 274 26.05 -8.34 -3.15
CA TRP A 274 27.20 -8.23 -2.25
C TRP A 274 26.90 -8.36 -0.77
N PHE A 275 25.66 -8.09 -0.36
CA PHE A 275 25.31 -8.09 1.05
C PHE A 275 24.23 -9.13 1.33
N SER A 276 24.42 -9.91 2.39
CA SER A 276 23.40 -10.84 2.86
C SER A 276 23.26 -10.70 4.37
N VAL A 277 22.04 -10.60 4.88
CA VAL A 277 21.77 -10.58 6.31
C VAL A 277 22.07 -11.95 6.89
N THR A 278 22.90 -12.02 7.96
CA THR A 278 23.45 -13.30 8.43
C THR A 278 22.81 -13.81 9.72
N ASP A 279 22.23 -12.95 10.54
CA ASP A 279 21.63 -13.31 11.81
C ASP A 279 20.52 -12.33 12.25
N ASN A 280 19.84 -12.69 13.33
CA ASN A 280 18.73 -11.91 13.89
C ASN A 280 19.16 -10.60 14.58
N SER A 281 20.47 -10.33 14.70
CA SER A 281 20.97 -9.05 15.19
C SER A 281 21.19 -8.02 14.08
N GLY A 282 20.84 -8.37 12.84
CA GLY A 282 21.03 -7.52 11.68
C GLY A 282 22.48 -7.41 11.21
N ASN A 283 23.32 -8.40 11.53
CA ASN A 283 24.66 -8.47 10.95
C ASN A 283 24.60 -8.87 9.48
N ILE A 284 25.50 -8.33 8.66
CA ILE A 284 25.62 -8.68 7.24
C ILE A 284 26.99 -9.27 6.91
N SER A 285 27.02 -10.19 5.96
CA SER A 285 28.23 -10.50 5.20
C SER A 285 28.37 -9.53 4.04
N SER A 286 29.61 -9.25 3.64
CA SER A 286 29.89 -8.30 2.57
C SER A 286 30.97 -8.85 1.63
N LEU A 287 30.66 -8.85 0.34
CA LEU A 287 31.57 -9.13 -0.76
C LEU A 287 32.00 -7.84 -1.48
N ALA A 288 31.61 -6.66 -0.99
CA ALA A 288 31.84 -5.38 -1.64
C ALA A 288 33.33 -5.10 -1.90
N SER A 289 33.64 -4.65 -3.11
CA SER A 289 35.00 -4.40 -3.60
C SER A 289 35.12 -2.99 -4.17
N GLY A 290 35.98 -2.15 -3.54
CA GLY A 290 36.26 -0.82 -4.09
C GLY A 290 36.98 -0.86 -5.43
N GLU A 291 37.75 -1.92 -5.75
CA GLU A 291 38.37 -2.09 -7.05
C GLU A 291 37.32 -2.35 -8.14
N TYR A 292 36.33 -3.20 -7.86
CA TYR A 292 35.20 -3.42 -8.75
C TYR A 292 34.46 -2.10 -9.03
N VAL A 293 34.13 -1.31 -7.99
CA VAL A 293 33.45 -0.02 -8.15
C VAL A 293 34.28 0.94 -9.00
N MET A 294 35.59 1.02 -8.78
CA MET A 294 36.48 1.85 -9.58
C MET A 294 36.43 1.45 -11.07
N GLN A 295 36.53 0.15 -11.37
CA GLN A 295 36.45 -0.37 -12.75
C GLN A 295 35.08 -0.12 -13.38
N ALA A 296 34.00 -0.21 -12.60
CA ALA A 296 32.65 0.10 -13.06
C ALA A 296 32.51 1.59 -13.41
N HIS A 297 33.01 2.49 -12.56
CA HIS A 297 33.01 3.93 -12.80
C HIS A 297 33.87 4.32 -14.02
N GLU A 298 35.00 3.66 -14.26
CA GLU A 298 35.82 3.85 -15.47
C GLU A 298 35.05 3.49 -16.76
N LYS A 299 34.04 2.62 -16.66
CA LYS A 299 33.14 2.27 -17.77
C LYS A 299 31.87 3.14 -17.81
N GLY A 300 31.73 4.10 -16.90
CA GLY A 300 30.54 4.97 -16.79
C GLY A 300 29.33 4.31 -16.10
N LEU A 301 29.53 3.18 -15.43
CA LEU A 301 28.47 2.47 -14.71
C LEU A 301 28.33 3.01 -13.29
N LYS A 302 27.09 3.17 -12.82
CA LYS A 302 26.77 3.31 -11.40
C LYS A 302 26.72 1.93 -10.74
N VAL A 303 27.05 1.87 -9.44
CA VAL A 303 27.06 0.61 -8.68
C VAL A 303 26.07 0.71 -7.51
N TRP A 304 24.99 -0.09 -7.55
CA TRP A 304 24.02 -0.22 -6.46
C TRP A 304 24.20 -1.60 -5.81
N GLY A 305 24.79 -1.64 -4.61
CA GLY A 305 25.04 -2.90 -3.91
C GLY A 305 23.74 -3.53 -3.44
N LEU A 306 23.47 -4.76 -3.89
CA LEU A 306 22.27 -5.49 -3.48
C LEU A 306 22.45 -6.11 -2.10
N VAL A 307 21.40 -6.01 -1.26
CA VAL A 307 21.26 -6.71 0.03
C VAL A 307 20.05 -7.63 0.01
N ASP A 308 20.27 -8.88 0.42
CA ASP A 308 19.25 -9.93 0.49
C ASP A 308 18.99 -10.44 1.92
N ASN A 309 17.84 -11.15 2.07
CA ASN A 309 17.43 -11.84 3.30
C ASN A 309 17.38 -13.37 3.15
N PHE A 310 18.19 -13.96 2.25
CA PHE A 310 18.07 -15.37 1.86
C PHE A 310 18.73 -16.36 2.82
N ASN A 311 19.37 -15.89 3.90
CA ASN A 311 20.02 -16.76 4.87
C ASN A 311 19.00 -17.51 5.72
N GLU A 312 18.96 -18.84 5.63
CA GLU A 312 18.03 -19.70 6.37
C GLU A 312 18.21 -19.66 7.91
N ASN A 313 19.33 -19.15 8.41
CA ASN A 313 19.63 -19.05 9.84
C ASN A 313 19.12 -17.75 10.48
N MET A 314 18.42 -16.90 9.74
CA MET A 314 17.87 -15.65 10.23
C MET A 314 16.35 -15.59 10.03
N ASN A 315 15.70 -14.77 10.81
CA ASN A 315 14.29 -14.45 10.70
C ASN A 315 14.11 -12.98 10.38
N THR A 316 13.63 -12.67 9.20
CA THR A 316 13.45 -11.29 8.72
C THR A 316 12.59 -10.46 9.67
N LYS A 317 11.53 -11.04 10.25
CA LYS A 317 10.69 -10.34 11.22
C LYS A 317 11.48 -9.97 12.48
N GLU A 318 12.31 -10.87 13.00
CA GLU A 318 13.10 -10.59 14.21
C GLU A 318 14.14 -9.50 13.96
N VAL A 319 14.79 -9.50 12.79
CA VAL A 319 15.72 -8.43 12.40
C VAL A 319 15.01 -7.09 12.32
N LEU A 320 13.89 -7.03 11.57
CA LEU A 320 13.26 -5.76 11.22
C LEU A 320 12.35 -5.20 12.32
N SER A 321 11.80 -6.04 13.19
CA SER A 321 10.92 -5.59 14.29
C SER A 321 11.67 -4.97 15.48
N LYS A 322 12.97 -5.30 15.66
CA LYS A 322 13.80 -4.75 16.72
C LYS A 322 14.59 -3.55 16.22
N THR A 323 14.41 -2.42 16.85
CA THR A 323 15.11 -1.17 16.49
C THR A 323 16.62 -1.33 16.54
N SER A 324 17.15 -2.04 17.55
CA SER A 324 18.59 -2.31 17.68
C SER A 324 19.15 -3.11 16.50
N SER A 325 18.46 -4.16 16.06
CA SER A 325 18.90 -4.99 14.92
C SER A 325 18.76 -4.25 13.58
N ARG A 326 17.67 -3.50 13.42
CA ARG A 326 17.41 -2.70 12.21
C ARG A 326 18.47 -1.61 12.04
N GLN A 327 18.78 -0.85 13.10
CA GLN A 327 19.83 0.16 13.07
C GLN A 327 21.23 -0.44 12.84
N ASN A 328 21.51 -1.64 13.38
CA ASN A 328 22.76 -2.34 13.11
C ASN A 328 22.91 -2.70 11.63
N LEU A 329 21.82 -3.22 11.01
CA LEU A 329 21.78 -3.52 9.58
C LEU A 329 22.02 -2.27 8.73
N GLU A 330 21.28 -1.19 8.99
CA GLU A 330 21.39 0.08 8.28
C GLU A 330 22.80 0.67 8.37
N ASN A 331 23.35 0.75 9.59
CA ASN A 331 24.68 1.30 9.82
C ASN A 331 25.77 0.51 9.09
N GLN A 332 25.67 -0.81 9.03
CA GLN A 332 26.62 -1.65 8.28
C GLN A 332 26.48 -1.42 6.77
N LEU A 333 25.25 -1.37 6.22
CA LEU A 333 25.00 -1.09 4.80
C LEU A 333 25.62 0.24 4.39
N ILE A 334 25.33 1.31 5.12
CA ILE A 334 25.91 2.65 4.84
C ILE A 334 27.44 2.63 4.97
N THR A 335 27.97 1.98 6.02
CA THR A 335 29.43 1.88 6.22
C THR A 335 30.13 1.19 5.05
N TYR A 336 29.60 0.05 4.59
CA TYR A 336 30.15 -0.67 3.46
C TYR A 336 29.96 0.07 2.14
N ALA A 337 28.81 0.69 1.93
CA ALA A 337 28.53 1.49 0.74
C ALA A 337 29.55 2.63 0.59
N LEU A 338 29.76 3.41 1.64
CA LEU A 338 30.71 4.51 1.64
C LEU A 338 32.16 4.03 1.50
N LYS A 339 32.54 2.94 2.20
CA LYS A 339 33.88 2.38 2.12
C LYS A 339 34.23 1.87 0.72
N ALA A 340 33.28 1.24 0.04
CA ALA A 340 33.47 0.74 -1.31
C ALA A 340 33.29 1.81 -2.40
N GLY A 341 32.65 2.95 -2.08
CA GLY A 341 32.35 4.02 -3.03
C GLY A 341 31.12 3.74 -3.90
N LEU A 342 30.09 3.08 -3.33
CA LEU A 342 28.85 2.78 -4.04
C LEU A 342 28.07 4.07 -4.40
N ASP A 343 27.25 3.98 -5.44
CA ASP A 343 26.29 5.03 -5.84
C ASP A 343 24.89 4.79 -5.24
N GLY A 344 24.61 3.59 -4.74
CA GLY A 344 23.31 3.25 -4.15
C GLY A 344 23.27 1.90 -3.45
N ILE A 345 22.12 1.62 -2.87
CA ILE A 345 21.76 0.34 -2.24
C ILE A 345 20.49 -0.17 -2.92
N ASN A 346 20.49 -1.44 -3.29
CA ASN A 346 19.35 -2.15 -3.82
C ASN A 346 18.89 -3.18 -2.77
N VAL A 347 17.66 -3.07 -2.30
CA VAL A 347 17.09 -3.96 -1.27
C VAL A 347 16.26 -5.04 -1.93
N ASP A 348 16.70 -6.29 -1.82
CA ASP A 348 16.05 -7.47 -2.37
C ASP A 348 15.61 -8.41 -1.24
N PHE A 349 14.58 -7.99 -0.49
CA PHE A 349 14.00 -8.78 0.59
C PHE A 349 12.76 -9.50 0.10
N GLU A 350 12.91 -10.80 -0.05
CA GLU A 350 11.85 -11.67 -0.59
C GLU A 350 11.12 -12.48 0.50
N SER A 351 10.03 -13.11 0.08
CA SER A 351 9.23 -14.04 0.90
C SER A 351 8.77 -13.44 2.23
N LEU A 352 8.52 -12.14 2.26
CA LEU A 352 8.01 -11.47 3.45
C LEU A 352 6.61 -11.99 3.77
N SER A 353 6.34 -12.26 5.05
CA SER A 353 5.00 -12.57 5.52
C SER A 353 4.24 -11.29 5.89
N GLU A 354 2.91 -11.35 5.94
CA GLU A 354 2.04 -10.22 6.29
C GLU A 354 2.49 -9.48 7.56
N GLY A 355 2.89 -10.20 8.61
CA GLY A 355 3.36 -9.60 9.87
C GLY A 355 4.76 -8.96 9.81
N VAL A 356 5.41 -8.93 8.64
CA VAL A 356 6.72 -8.27 8.42
C VAL A 356 6.56 -6.92 7.74
N GLY A 357 5.49 -6.72 6.96
CA GLY A 357 5.34 -5.54 6.09
C GLY A 357 5.56 -4.20 6.78
N ILE A 358 4.94 -3.97 7.94
CA ILE A 358 5.11 -2.72 8.71
C ILE A 358 6.56 -2.50 9.16
N HIS A 359 7.28 -3.56 9.51
CA HIS A 359 8.68 -3.49 9.94
C HIS A 359 9.60 -3.24 8.74
N PHE A 360 9.27 -3.83 7.59
CA PHE A 360 9.99 -3.60 6.34
C PHE A 360 9.84 -2.14 5.86
N LEU A 361 8.63 -1.60 5.91
CA LEU A 361 8.42 -0.19 5.62
C LEU A 361 9.19 0.74 6.56
N GLN A 362 9.24 0.41 7.84
CA GLN A 362 10.01 1.20 8.80
C GLN A 362 11.52 1.15 8.51
N PHE A 363 12.05 -0.02 8.17
CA PHE A 363 13.42 -0.18 7.70
C PHE A 363 13.72 0.69 6.47
N LEU A 364 12.87 0.64 5.45
CA LEU A 364 13.05 1.46 4.25
C LEU A 364 12.99 2.97 4.56
N ARG A 365 12.11 3.40 5.46
CA ARG A 365 12.03 4.80 5.90
C ARG A 365 13.32 5.26 6.58
N GLU A 366 13.84 4.46 7.50
CA GLU A 366 15.08 4.76 8.24
C GLU A 366 16.30 4.73 7.30
N LEU A 367 16.41 3.69 6.46
CA LEU A 367 17.49 3.55 5.49
C LEU A 367 17.49 4.67 4.45
N SER A 368 16.31 5.10 3.97
CA SER A 368 16.17 6.21 3.01
C SER A 368 16.76 7.51 3.56
N ILE A 369 16.51 7.84 4.82
CA ILE A 369 17.08 9.02 5.48
C ILE A 369 18.61 8.96 5.44
N GLN A 370 19.18 7.80 5.75
CA GLN A 370 20.63 7.61 5.78
C GLN A 370 21.22 7.61 4.36
N CYS A 371 20.56 6.96 3.39
CA CYS A 371 20.98 6.97 1.99
C CYS A 371 21.02 8.39 1.43
N HIS A 372 19.95 9.16 1.59
CA HIS A 372 19.86 10.53 1.08
C HIS A 372 20.89 11.46 1.75
N ALA A 373 21.12 11.30 3.07
CA ALA A 373 22.15 12.06 3.78
C ALA A 373 23.57 11.81 3.24
N ASN A 374 23.81 10.66 2.58
CA ASN A 374 25.07 10.25 2.00
C ASN A 374 25.07 10.26 0.46
N ASN A 375 24.04 10.81 -0.18
CA ASN A 375 23.88 10.86 -1.64
C ASN A 375 23.92 9.47 -2.30
N LEU A 376 23.32 8.46 -1.65
CA LEU A 376 23.17 7.10 -2.13
C LEU A 376 21.73 6.90 -2.63
N VAL A 377 21.56 6.37 -3.83
CA VAL A 377 20.26 5.94 -4.35
C VAL A 377 19.76 4.75 -3.51
N LEU A 378 18.47 4.74 -3.19
CA LEU A 378 17.80 3.60 -2.58
C LEU A 378 16.77 3.02 -3.55
N SER A 379 16.97 1.77 -3.97
CA SER A 379 16.00 1.00 -4.74
C SER A 379 15.54 -0.22 -3.96
N VAL A 380 14.31 -0.67 -4.24
CA VAL A 380 13.72 -1.85 -3.60
C VAL A 380 13.09 -2.75 -4.64
N ASP A 381 13.37 -4.06 -4.55
CA ASP A 381 12.83 -5.08 -5.42
C ASP A 381 11.54 -5.65 -4.83
N ASN A 382 10.53 -5.82 -5.67
CA ASN A 382 9.22 -6.31 -5.28
C ASN A 382 8.74 -7.40 -6.22
N PRO A 383 8.05 -8.44 -5.73
CA PRO A 383 7.31 -9.35 -6.59
C PRO A 383 6.21 -8.58 -7.34
N VAL A 384 5.74 -9.15 -8.46
CA VAL A 384 4.54 -8.64 -9.13
C VAL A 384 3.38 -8.56 -8.12
N PRO A 385 2.58 -7.47 -8.15
CA PRO A 385 1.46 -7.31 -7.23
C PRO A 385 0.44 -8.44 -7.36
N GLU A 386 0.17 -9.10 -6.24
CA GLU A 386 -0.82 -10.14 -6.04
C GLU A 386 -1.51 -9.88 -4.69
N ASP A 387 -2.73 -10.39 -4.48
CA ASP A 387 -3.46 -10.17 -3.22
C ASP A 387 -2.63 -10.59 -2.00
N PHE A 388 -1.91 -11.71 -2.09
CA PHE A 388 -1.07 -12.23 -1.01
C PHE A 388 0.25 -11.46 -0.81
N THR A 389 0.60 -10.52 -1.70
CA THR A 389 1.77 -9.63 -1.57
C THR A 389 1.40 -8.18 -1.20
N SER A 390 0.12 -7.91 -0.88
CA SER A 390 -0.37 -6.57 -0.54
C SER A 390 0.36 -5.95 0.66
N HIS A 391 0.83 -6.77 1.60
CA HIS A 391 1.59 -6.35 2.78
C HIS A 391 2.97 -5.73 2.49
N TYR A 392 3.45 -5.82 1.25
CA TYR A 392 4.62 -5.04 0.83
C TYR A 392 4.33 -3.53 0.80
N ASP A 393 3.06 -3.14 0.61
CA ASP A 393 2.60 -1.74 0.59
C ASP A 393 3.46 -0.85 -0.33
N ARG A 394 3.40 -1.16 -1.61
CA ARG A 394 4.19 -0.46 -2.64
C ARG A 394 3.88 1.02 -2.72
N ALA A 395 2.66 1.41 -2.33
CA ALA A 395 2.25 2.81 -2.26
C ALA A 395 3.08 3.60 -1.23
N GLU A 396 3.35 3.03 -0.06
CA GLU A 396 4.22 3.66 0.94
C GLU A 396 5.69 3.53 0.58
N GLN A 397 6.14 2.36 0.07
CA GLN A 397 7.50 2.23 -0.46
C GLN A 397 7.79 3.31 -1.50
N GLY A 398 6.88 3.48 -2.47
CA GLY A 398 6.98 4.47 -3.52
C GLY A 398 7.02 5.92 -3.05
N LYS A 399 6.68 6.25 -1.82
CA LYS A 399 6.88 7.60 -1.24
C LYS A 399 8.29 7.79 -0.67
N VAL A 400 8.97 6.70 -0.32
CA VAL A 400 10.17 6.72 0.53
C VAL A 400 11.44 6.44 -0.26
N VAL A 401 11.41 5.44 -1.17
CA VAL A 401 12.59 5.03 -1.96
C VAL A 401 12.70 5.81 -3.27
N ASP A 402 13.88 5.84 -3.88
CA ASP A 402 14.09 6.49 -5.17
C ASP A 402 13.49 5.67 -6.32
N TYR A 403 13.64 4.35 -6.28
CA TYR A 403 13.07 3.45 -7.27
C TYR A 403 12.43 2.21 -6.65
N VAL A 404 11.30 1.83 -7.21
CA VAL A 404 10.66 0.53 -6.97
C VAL A 404 10.85 -0.32 -8.22
N ILE A 405 11.51 -1.46 -8.06
CA ILE A 405 11.77 -2.42 -9.15
C ILE A 405 10.75 -3.54 -9.03
N ILE A 406 10.02 -3.83 -10.10
CA ILE A 406 9.06 -4.92 -10.14
C ILE A 406 9.70 -6.10 -10.88
N MET A 407 9.87 -7.21 -10.18
CA MET A 407 10.41 -8.47 -10.70
C MET A 407 9.36 -9.11 -11.61
N GLY A 408 9.36 -8.73 -12.89
CA GLY A 408 8.43 -9.21 -13.91
C GLY A 408 8.79 -10.62 -14.41
N TYR A 409 9.06 -11.54 -13.48
CA TYR A 409 9.40 -12.93 -13.73
C TYR A 409 8.96 -13.84 -12.58
N ASP A 410 9.16 -15.16 -12.77
CA ASP A 410 8.64 -16.22 -11.89
C ASP A 410 7.10 -16.34 -11.87
N GLU A 411 6.44 -16.02 -13.01
CA GLU A 411 5.02 -16.35 -13.23
C GLU A 411 4.79 -17.86 -13.03
N HIS A 412 5.69 -18.68 -13.58
CA HIS A 412 5.80 -20.11 -13.30
C HIS A 412 7.20 -20.44 -12.74
N TYR A 413 7.24 -21.11 -11.60
CA TYR A 413 8.45 -21.38 -10.82
C TYR A 413 8.53 -22.85 -10.37
N VAL A 414 9.59 -23.25 -9.70
CA VAL A 414 9.73 -24.62 -9.16
C VAL A 414 8.58 -24.95 -8.24
N GLY A 415 7.80 -25.99 -8.60
CA GLY A 415 6.63 -26.43 -7.83
C GLY A 415 5.29 -25.93 -8.36
N SER A 416 5.27 -25.01 -9.35
CA SER A 416 4.08 -24.64 -10.09
C SER A 416 3.83 -25.61 -11.27
N ASP A 417 2.71 -25.44 -11.97
CA ASP A 417 2.47 -26.05 -13.29
C ASP A 417 3.49 -25.52 -14.31
N ALA A 418 3.73 -26.31 -15.38
CA ALA A 418 4.60 -25.89 -16.47
C ALA A 418 4.05 -24.67 -17.22
N GLY A 419 4.88 -23.65 -17.42
CA GLY A 419 4.51 -22.42 -18.07
C GLY A 419 5.67 -21.48 -18.33
N SER A 420 5.38 -20.31 -18.88
CA SER A 420 6.31 -19.21 -19.06
C SER A 420 6.76 -18.63 -17.73
N VAL A 421 8.02 -18.25 -17.60
CA VAL A 421 8.50 -17.49 -16.43
C VAL A 421 8.03 -16.03 -16.45
N ALA A 422 7.67 -15.50 -17.63
CA ALA A 422 7.32 -14.08 -17.79
C ALA A 422 6.51 -13.86 -19.07
N SER A 423 5.26 -14.31 -19.10
CA SER A 423 4.38 -14.00 -20.24
C SER A 423 4.10 -12.49 -20.32
N LEU A 424 4.06 -11.95 -21.55
CA LEU A 424 3.86 -10.52 -21.75
C LEU A 424 2.56 -9.98 -21.10
N PRO A 425 1.40 -10.69 -21.18
CA PRO A 425 0.17 -10.21 -20.54
C PRO A 425 0.29 -10.14 -19.01
N TRP A 426 0.94 -11.11 -18.37
CA TRP A 426 1.13 -11.13 -16.93
C TRP A 426 2.10 -10.03 -16.48
N VAL A 427 3.23 -9.87 -17.18
CA VAL A 427 4.19 -8.78 -16.94
C VAL A 427 3.51 -7.40 -17.09
N GLU A 428 2.73 -7.21 -18.17
CA GLU A 428 2.01 -5.96 -18.40
C GLU A 428 0.95 -5.69 -17.34
N GLN A 429 0.28 -6.72 -16.84
CA GLN A 429 -0.69 -6.56 -15.74
C GLN A 429 0.05 -6.13 -14.46
N GLY A 430 1.16 -6.78 -14.12
CA GLY A 430 2.00 -6.39 -12.98
C GLY A 430 2.47 -4.94 -13.04
N VAL A 431 2.85 -4.45 -14.23
CA VAL A 431 3.16 -3.03 -14.44
C VAL A 431 1.95 -2.15 -14.13
N LYS A 432 0.76 -2.47 -14.65
CA LYS A 432 -0.45 -1.67 -14.41
C LYS A 432 -0.84 -1.61 -12.93
N ASP A 433 -0.76 -2.75 -12.26
CA ASP A 433 -1.11 -2.84 -10.84
C ASP A 433 -0.10 -2.04 -9.99
N THR A 434 1.19 -2.13 -10.30
CA THR A 434 2.22 -1.30 -9.66
C THR A 434 1.98 0.20 -9.89
N LEU A 435 1.60 0.60 -11.09
CA LEU A 435 1.35 2.01 -11.42
C LEU A 435 0.09 2.58 -10.76
N SER A 436 -0.78 1.75 -10.20
CA SER A 436 -1.86 2.22 -9.33
C SER A 436 -1.36 2.72 -7.97
N GLU A 437 -0.14 2.33 -7.57
CA GLU A 437 0.46 2.60 -6.27
C GLU A 437 1.72 3.48 -6.36
N VAL A 438 2.54 3.31 -7.41
CA VAL A 438 3.85 3.94 -7.56
C VAL A 438 3.90 4.80 -8.83
N ALA A 439 4.55 5.96 -8.74
CA ALA A 439 4.74 6.84 -9.89
C ALA A 439 5.61 6.16 -10.98
N ALA A 440 5.17 6.26 -12.24
CA ALA A 440 5.84 5.62 -13.37
C ALA A 440 7.33 5.98 -13.49
N GLN A 441 7.68 7.26 -13.23
CA GLN A 441 9.05 7.77 -13.30
C GLN A 441 9.98 7.23 -12.21
N ARG A 442 9.46 6.41 -11.29
CA ARG A 442 10.23 5.74 -10.23
C ARG A 442 9.98 4.24 -10.20
N THR A 443 9.27 3.71 -11.21
CA THR A 443 9.04 2.28 -11.39
C THR A 443 9.98 1.74 -12.46
N ILE A 444 10.77 0.72 -12.11
CA ILE A 444 11.65 -0.02 -13.03
C ILE A 444 11.02 -1.41 -13.25
N LEU A 445 10.96 -1.86 -14.50
CA LEU A 445 10.51 -3.21 -14.83
C LEU A 445 11.72 -4.14 -14.94
N ALA A 446 11.77 -5.15 -14.09
CA ALA A 446 12.76 -6.22 -14.23
C ALA A 446 12.25 -7.34 -15.15
N ILE A 447 13.13 -7.80 -16.02
CA ILE A 447 12.88 -8.85 -17.01
C ILE A 447 13.92 -9.99 -16.85
N PRO A 448 13.56 -11.25 -17.19
CA PRO A 448 14.48 -12.37 -17.04
C PRO A 448 15.34 -12.57 -18.29
N PHE A 449 16.62 -12.93 -18.09
CA PHE A 449 17.48 -13.53 -19.11
C PHE A 449 17.51 -15.05 -19.00
N TYR A 450 16.59 -15.63 -18.27
CA TYR A 450 16.45 -17.07 -18.11
C TYR A 450 15.04 -17.51 -18.47
N THR A 451 14.92 -18.78 -18.70
CA THR A 451 13.65 -19.49 -18.79
C THR A 451 13.71 -20.79 -18.01
N ARG A 452 12.63 -21.58 -18.01
CA ARG A 452 12.61 -22.91 -17.44
C ARG A 452 12.45 -23.98 -18.49
N LEU A 453 13.34 -24.98 -18.45
CA LEU A 453 13.15 -26.22 -19.13
C LEU A 453 12.31 -27.15 -18.26
N TRP A 454 11.07 -27.33 -18.63
CA TRP A 454 10.13 -28.20 -17.95
C TRP A 454 10.24 -29.63 -18.45
N LYS A 455 10.26 -30.60 -17.53
CA LYS A 455 10.32 -32.02 -17.80
C LYS A 455 9.18 -32.75 -17.15
N THR A 456 8.25 -33.33 -17.94
CA THR A 456 7.18 -34.19 -17.48
C THR A 456 7.51 -35.62 -17.84
N THR A 457 7.75 -36.49 -16.86
CA THR A 457 8.05 -37.93 -17.10
C THR A 457 6.80 -38.66 -17.54
N ASP A 458 6.94 -39.84 -18.17
CA ASP A 458 5.84 -40.74 -18.54
C ASP A 458 4.95 -41.11 -17.31
N GLY A 459 5.50 -41.08 -16.11
CA GLY A 459 4.79 -41.27 -14.84
C GLY A 459 4.08 -40.04 -14.34
N GLY A 460 4.13 -38.89 -15.05
CA GLY A 460 3.48 -37.63 -14.71
C GLY A 460 4.21 -36.76 -13.68
N ALA A 461 5.46 -37.11 -13.30
CA ALA A 461 6.25 -36.23 -12.43
C ALA A 461 6.78 -35.03 -13.20
N LEU A 462 6.49 -33.81 -12.69
CA LEU A 462 6.92 -32.55 -13.24
C LEU A 462 8.13 -31.99 -12.48
N THR A 463 9.17 -31.62 -13.20
CA THR A 463 10.36 -30.91 -12.68
C THR A 463 10.75 -29.79 -13.63
N SER A 464 11.54 -28.82 -13.16
CA SER A 464 12.07 -27.78 -14.04
C SER A 464 13.47 -27.33 -13.62
N GLU A 465 14.22 -26.84 -14.59
CA GLU A 465 15.54 -26.23 -14.42
C GLU A 465 15.53 -24.83 -15.04
N ALA A 466 16.10 -23.85 -14.33
CA ALA A 466 16.32 -22.52 -14.86
C ALA A 466 17.57 -22.51 -15.73
N ILE A 467 17.46 -22.05 -16.98
CA ILE A 467 18.57 -22.02 -17.97
C ILE A 467 18.60 -20.66 -18.65
N GLY A 468 19.82 -20.17 -18.94
CA GLY A 468 20.02 -18.89 -19.64
C GLY A 468 19.64 -18.97 -21.13
N MET A 469 19.63 -17.81 -21.79
CA MET A 469 19.15 -17.66 -23.18
C MET A 469 19.91 -18.55 -24.19
N ASP A 470 21.26 -18.56 -24.13
CA ASP A 470 22.08 -19.37 -25.05
C ASP A 470 21.89 -20.87 -24.79
N GLN A 471 21.83 -21.28 -23.52
CA GLN A 471 21.58 -22.68 -23.15
C GLN A 471 20.19 -23.13 -23.60
N ALA A 472 19.18 -22.28 -23.48
CA ALA A 472 17.82 -22.56 -23.93
C ALA A 472 17.77 -22.78 -25.45
N GLN A 473 18.42 -21.90 -26.22
CA GLN A 473 18.50 -22.00 -27.66
C GLN A 473 19.29 -23.26 -28.10
N GLN A 474 20.38 -23.58 -27.41
CA GLN A 474 21.17 -24.79 -27.66
C GLN A 474 20.34 -26.05 -27.38
N THR A 475 19.60 -26.08 -26.28
CA THR A 475 18.70 -27.20 -25.92
C THR A 475 17.69 -27.50 -27.03
N ILE A 476 17.06 -26.47 -27.58
CA ILE A 476 16.13 -26.60 -28.71
C ILE A 476 16.81 -27.17 -29.93
N SER A 477 18.01 -26.66 -30.28
CA SER A 477 18.80 -27.10 -31.46
C SER A 477 19.25 -28.55 -31.33
N ASP A 478 19.81 -28.92 -30.18
CA ASP A 478 20.38 -30.26 -29.94
C ASP A 478 19.34 -31.37 -29.98
N ASN A 479 18.09 -31.04 -29.60
CA ASN A 479 16.98 -31.99 -29.63
C ASN A 479 16.15 -31.90 -30.92
N GLY A 480 16.53 -31.06 -31.89
CA GLY A 480 15.84 -30.88 -33.15
C GLY A 480 14.37 -30.42 -32.96
N ALA A 481 14.09 -29.70 -31.85
CA ALA A 481 12.76 -29.23 -31.56
C ALA A 481 12.40 -28.03 -32.44
N GLU A 482 11.19 -28.06 -32.98
CA GLU A 482 10.63 -26.91 -33.70
C GLU A 482 10.01 -25.93 -32.71
N THR A 483 10.22 -24.63 -32.94
CA THR A 483 9.59 -23.56 -32.14
C THR A 483 8.55 -22.83 -32.95
N TYR A 484 7.50 -22.36 -32.26
CA TYR A 484 6.51 -21.48 -32.84
C TYR A 484 6.17 -20.33 -31.89
N TRP A 485 5.74 -19.20 -32.45
CA TRP A 485 5.34 -18.05 -31.65
C TRP A 485 4.01 -18.29 -30.94
N ASP A 486 4.06 -18.43 -29.62
CA ASP A 486 2.85 -18.48 -28.80
C ASP A 486 2.34 -17.05 -28.56
N LYS A 487 1.19 -16.74 -29.16
CA LYS A 487 0.56 -15.41 -29.02
C LYS A 487 0.01 -15.15 -27.62
N LYS A 488 -0.21 -16.18 -26.80
CA LYS A 488 -0.74 -16.03 -25.45
C LYS A 488 0.33 -15.51 -24.49
N THR A 489 1.55 -16.01 -24.62
CA THR A 489 2.68 -15.61 -23.80
C THR A 489 3.55 -14.54 -24.46
N SER A 490 3.41 -14.35 -25.79
CA SER A 490 4.31 -13.54 -26.62
C SER A 490 5.77 -14.02 -26.53
N GLN A 491 5.96 -15.34 -26.67
CA GLN A 491 7.26 -16.01 -26.65
C GLN A 491 7.32 -17.11 -27.74
N ASN A 492 8.52 -17.51 -28.12
CA ASN A 492 8.70 -18.72 -28.87
C ASN A 492 8.60 -19.94 -27.92
N TYR A 493 7.70 -20.86 -28.24
CA TYR A 493 7.48 -22.09 -27.50
C TYR A 493 8.04 -23.28 -28.25
N GLY A 494 8.74 -24.16 -27.56
CA GLY A 494 9.24 -25.43 -28.08
C GLY A 494 8.89 -26.61 -27.20
N THR A 495 8.76 -27.79 -27.80
CA THR A 495 8.56 -29.04 -27.08
C THR A 495 9.28 -30.19 -27.82
N TYR A 496 9.77 -31.17 -27.06
CA TYR A 496 10.37 -32.39 -27.62
C TYR A 496 10.21 -33.57 -26.65
N GLU A 497 10.34 -34.77 -27.19
CA GLU A 497 10.32 -36.02 -26.43
C GLU A 497 11.75 -36.56 -26.28
N GLY A 498 12.10 -37.06 -25.10
CA GLY A 498 13.41 -37.67 -24.83
C GLY A 498 13.47 -38.31 -23.44
N ASP A 499 14.24 -39.37 -23.29
CA ASP A 499 14.49 -40.05 -22.02
C ASP A 499 13.24 -40.42 -21.21
N GLY A 500 12.13 -40.83 -21.88
CA GLY A 500 10.86 -41.17 -21.24
C GLY A 500 10.17 -39.96 -20.59
N ALA A 501 10.33 -38.80 -21.23
CA ALA A 501 9.69 -37.56 -20.74
C ALA A 501 9.39 -36.61 -21.91
N THR A 502 8.39 -35.76 -21.70
CA THR A 502 8.10 -34.61 -22.56
C THR A 502 8.77 -33.36 -21.95
N TYR A 503 9.49 -32.62 -22.79
CA TYR A 503 10.13 -31.36 -22.44
C TYR A 503 9.39 -30.19 -23.06
N GLN A 504 9.23 -29.10 -22.31
CA GLN A 504 8.57 -27.88 -22.73
C GLN A 504 9.39 -26.67 -22.33
N ILE A 505 9.41 -25.64 -23.18
CA ILE A 505 10.17 -24.41 -22.93
C ILE A 505 9.49 -23.21 -23.60
N TRP A 506 9.39 -22.10 -22.88
CA TRP A 506 9.02 -20.79 -23.41
C TRP A 506 10.29 -19.94 -23.43
N LEU A 507 10.80 -19.63 -24.63
CA LEU A 507 12.10 -18.98 -24.80
C LEU A 507 12.02 -17.48 -24.44
N GLU A 508 13.02 -17.04 -23.66
CA GLU A 508 13.38 -15.63 -23.68
C GLU A 508 14.41 -15.42 -24.79
N ASP A 509 14.06 -14.58 -25.74
CA ASP A 509 14.86 -14.27 -26.92
C ASP A 509 14.70 -12.80 -27.32
N SER A 510 15.38 -12.37 -28.38
CA SER A 510 15.34 -11.00 -28.88
C SER A 510 13.92 -10.48 -29.13
N LYS A 511 12.99 -11.36 -29.54
CA LYS A 511 11.63 -10.95 -29.85
C LYS A 511 10.79 -10.79 -28.58
N SER A 512 10.86 -11.74 -27.64
CA SER A 512 10.12 -11.67 -26.38
C SER A 512 10.62 -10.51 -25.50
N ILE A 513 11.93 -10.32 -25.42
CA ILE A 513 12.54 -9.21 -24.69
C ILE A 513 12.16 -7.86 -25.30
N ALA A 514 12.19 -7.72 -26.64
CA ALA A 514 11.75 -6.49 -27.29
C ALA A 514 10.29 -6.12 -26.92
N GLU A 515 9.39 -7.09 -26.88
CA GLU A 515 7.98 -6.84 -26.50
C GLU A 515 7.87 -6.37 -25.03
N LYS A 516 8.65 -6.93 -24.11
CA LYS A 516 8.68 -6.51 -22.70
C LYS A 516 9.28 -5.10 -22.53
N VAL A 517 10.42 -4.82 -23.18
CA VAL A 517 11.07 -3.50 -23.10
C VAL A 517 10.19 -2.38 -23.66
N LYS A 518 9.36 -2.63 -24.67
CA LYS A 518 8.40 -1.66 -25.17
C LYS A 518 7.40 -1.16 -24.10
N LEU A 519 7.17 -1.94 -23.04
CA LEU A 519 6.33 -1.50 -21.91
C LEU A 519 6.93 -0.28 -21.21
N ILE A 520 8.25 -0.13 -21.18
CA ILE A 520 8.94 1.01 -20.57
C ILE A 520 8.45 2.33 -21.20
N LYS A 521 8.50 2.42 -22.52
CA LYS A 521 7.98 3.60 -23.25
C LYS A 521 6.46 3.73 -23.14
N LYS A 522 5.75 2.61 -23.29
CA LYS A 522 4.28 2.60 -23.26
C LYS A 522 3.72 3.18 -21.96
N TYR A 523 4.34 2.85 -20.84
CA TYR A 523 3.90 3.27 -19.51
C TYR A 523 4.77 4.38 -18.91
N LYS A 524 5.80 4.86 -19.63
CA LYS A 524 6.74 5.91 -19.19
C LYS A 524 7.44 5.55 -17.89
N LEU A 525 7.90 4.30 -17.79
CA LEU A 525 8.61 3.80 -16.62
C LEU A 525 10.00 4.43 -16.52
N ALA A 526 10.59 4.36 -15.32
CA ALA A 526 11.94 4.85 -15.04
C ALA A 526 13.03 4.07 -15.78
N GLY A 527 12.78 2.80 -16.13
CA GLY A 527 13.78 1.98 -16.81
C GLY A 527 13.47 0.50 -16.78
N VAL A 528 14.51 -0.28 -17.09
CA VAL A 528 14.52 -1.73 -17.13
C VAL A 528 15.61 -2.27 -16.23
N ALA A 529 15.44 -3.49 -15.69
CA ALA A 529 16.47 -4.24 -15.00
C ALA A 529 16.50 -5.69 -15.52
N GLU A 530 17.66 -6.35 -15.48
CA GLU A 530 17.83 -7.67 -16.07
C GLU A 530 18.40 -8.68 -15.08
N TRP A 531 17.67 -9.76 -14.82
CA TRP A 531 18.12 -10.91 -14.05
C TRP A 531 18.56 -12.04 -14.98
N LYS A 532 19.79 -12.32 -15.14
CA LYS A 532 21.02 -11.72 -14.59
C LYS A 532 22.16 -11.82 -15.60
N LEU A 533 23.25 -11.08 -15.40
CA LEU A 533 24.50 -11.23 -16.14
C LEU A 533 24.99 -12.67 -16.13
N GLY A 534 25.42 -13.16 -17.28
CA GLY A 534 25.85 -14.53 -17.54
C GLY A 534 24.71 -15.45 -18.01
N PHE A 535 23.46 -14.95 -18.08
CA PHE A 535 22.32 -15.67 -18.66
C PHE A 535 21.89 -15.12 -20.02
N GLU A 536 22.37 -13.95 -20.39
CA GLU A 536 22.08 -13.29 -21.67
C GLU A 536 22.79 -13.93 -22.86
N ASN A 537 22.24 -13.73 -24.05
CA ASN A 537 23.01 -13.86 -25.28
C ASN A 537 23.65 -12.51 -25.66
N SER A 538 24.74 -12.55 -26.40
CA SER A 538 25.54 -11.36 -26.72
C SER A 538 24.79 -10.27 -27.51
N GLY A 539 23.71 -10.62 -28.20
CA GLY A 539 22.94 -9.70 -29.05
C GLY A 539 21.81 -8.98 -28.31
N ILE A 540 21.48 -9.40 -27.07
CA ILE A 540 20.27 -8.89 -26.38
C ILE A 540 20.40 -7.44 -25.95
N TRP A 541 21.59 -6.98 -25.64
CA TRP A 541 21.84 -5.62 -25.19
C TRP A 541 21.46 -4.55 -26.22
N SER A 542 21.72 -4.81 -27.52
CA SER A 542 21.28 -3.91 -28.59
C SER A 542 19.75 -3.89 -28.71
N VAL A 543 19.08 -5.03 -28.52
CA VAL A 543 17.62 -5.11 -28.54
C VAL A 543 17.02 -4.26 -27.43
N ILE A 544 17.57 -4.34 -26.21
CA ILE A 544 17.12 -3.53 -25.07
C ILE A 544 17.35 -2.05 -25.36
N THR A 545 18.56 -1.66 -25.73
CA THR A 545 18.92 -0.26 -25.98
C THR A 545 18.08 0.38 -27.07
N GLU A 546 17.82 -0.30 -28.19
CA GLU A 546 17.00 0.18 -29.31
C GLU A 546 15.51 0.37 -28.91
N ASN A 547 15.02 -0.41 -27.97
CA ASN A 547 13.64 -0.32 -27.52
C ASN A 547 13.47 0.56 -26.27
N LEU A 548 14.55 0.83 -25.53
CA LEU A 548 14.55 1.72 -24.37
C LEU A 548 14.70 3.21 -24.77
N SER A 549 15.43 3.53 -25.86
CA SER A 549 15.71 4.88 -26.36
C SER A 549 14.52 5.59 -27.01
#